data_aacd7568ba4e2e1ff487c262d2422a5c
#
_entry.id   aacd7568ba4e2e1ff487c262d2422a5c
#
_cell.length_a   1.000
_cell.length_b   1.000
_cell.length_c   1.000
_cell.angle_alpha   90.00
_cell.angle_beta   90.00
_cell.angle_gamma   90.00
#
_symmetry.space_group_name_H-M   'P 1'
#
loop_
_entity.id
_entity.type
_entity.pdbx_description
1 polymer ?
#
loop_
_entity_poly.entity_id
_entity_poly.type
_entity_poly.pdbx_seq_one_letter_code
_entity_poly.pdbx_strand_id
1 'polypeptide(L)'
;MFAATPATSPVRGIFLMISAVTVFTVMSAFIKAVPNVPAGEAMFFRSIMAMPIILIWLIWQGEWPGGIRTNSVRNHAVRGLVGSAAMGLGFAGLKYLPLPEVTAIRFATPVVMVILAALMLGERLRLIRISAVATGLVGVLIIIWPRLSFGLDNTEALGAIMVLGSACLAALAQVFVKGMSGSETTAAIVFWFSLTSTLASLLTVPFGWVWPNPGEAAFLVGAGLVGGMGQILLTSSYRLADAGVLAPFTYVSMLWSVVIGYIWFDEVPTLPMLFGAALVILAGVVIVLRERQLGSNATARRKVSAKGLQ
;
A
#
# COMPACT_ATOMS: atom_id res chain seq x y z
N MET A 1 -18.51 28.90 8.72
CA MET A 1 -17.05 29.16 8.72
C MET A 1 -16.46 28.27 7.63
N PHE A 2 -16.22 28.80 6.43
CA PHE A 2 -15.72 28.04 5.28
C PHE A 2 -14.28 27.63 5.56
N ALA A 3 -14.04 26.33 5.72
CA ALA A 3 -12.69 25.78 5.82
C ALA A 3 -11.95 26.15 4.52
N ALA A 4 -10.88 26.92 4.65
CA ALA A 4 -10.00 27.24 3.54
C ALA A 4 -9.52 25.94 2.91
N THR A 5 -9.76 25.75 1.62
CA THR A 5 -9.17 24.67 0.83
C THR A 5 -7.66 24.71 1.04
N PRO A 6 -7.02 23.65 1.53
CA PRO A 6 -5.57 23.66 1.74
C PRO A 6 -4.91 23.95 0.40
N ALA A 7 -3.95 24.88 0.41
CA ALA A 7 -3.19 25.22 -0.78
C ALA A 7 -2.57 23.97 -1.38
N THR A 8 -3.03 23.56 -2.56
CA THR A 8 -2.48 22.40 -3.26
C THR A 8 -1.03 22.68 -3.61
N SER A 9 -0.10 21.93 -3.02
CA SER A 9 1.32 21.99 -3.33
C SER A 9 1.77 20.64 -3.89
N PRO A 10 1.57 20.40 -5.19
CA PRO A 10 1.87 19.09 -5.80
C PRO A 10 3.32 18.65 -5.58
N VAL A 11 4.27 19.58 -5.61
CA VAL A 11 5.69 19.30 -5.40
C VAL A 11 5.95 18.77 -3.98
N ARG A 12 5.34 19.41 -2.95
CA ARG A 12 5.43 18.90 -1.56
C ARG A 12 4.77 17.53 -1.44
N GLY A 13 3.62 17.33 -2.07
CA GLY A 13 2.94 16.03 -2.11
C GLY A 13 3.80 14.93 -2.73
N ILE A 14 4.48 15.22 -3.83
CA ILE A 14 5.42 14.29 -4.50
C ILE A 14 6.60 13.95 -3.57
N PHE A 15 7.20 14.94 -2.94
CA PHE A 15 8.31 14.72 -2.00
C PHE A 15 7.89 13.83 -0.84
N LEU A 16 6.73 14.09 -0.23
CA LEU A 16 6.18 13.27 0.84
C LEU A 16 5.87 11.83 0.37
N MET A 17 5.39 11.65 -0.86
CA MET A 17 5.15 10.33 -1.42
C MET A 17 6.45 9.55 -1.60
N ILE A 18 7.48 10.17 -2.18
CA ILE A 18 8.81 9.54 -2.35
C ILE A 18 9.36 9.15 -0.97
N SER A 19 9.30 10.05 0.01
CA SER A 19 9.72 9.77 1.37
C SER A 19 8.93 8.62 2.00
N ALA A 20 7.60 8.59 1.80
CA ALA A 20 6.74 7.53 2.33
C ALA A 20 7.11 6.15 1.78
N VAL A 21 7.29 6.03 0.46
CA VAL A 21 7.63 4.73 -0.16
C VAL A 21 9.05 4.29 0.19
N THR A 22 9.99 5.23 0.35
CA THR A 22 11.34 4.94 0.86
C THR A 22 11.26 4.34 2.25
N VAL A 23 10.55 4.99 3.15
CA VAL A 23 10.36 4.57 4.54
C VAL A 23 9.65 3.21 4.62
N PHE A 24 8.63 2.98 3.79
CA PHE A 24 7.96 1.67 3.72
C PHE A 24 8.85 0.56 3.16
N THR A 25 9.76 0.87 2.25
CA THR A 25 10.71 -0.14 1.74
C THR A 25 11.71 -0.50 2.84
N VAL A 26 12.22 0.48 3.60
CA VAL A 26 13.06 0.23 4.78
C VAL A 26 12.31 -0.60 5.83
N MET A 27 11.05 -0.27 6.12
CA MET A 27 10.20 -1.09 7.01
C MET A 27 10.10 -2.55 6.51
N SER A 28 9.90 -2.75 5.22
CA SER A 28 9.82 -4.10 4.63
C SER A 28 11.15 -4.85 4.77
N ALA A 29 12.27 -4.14 4.62
CA ALA A 29 13.60 -4.71 4.85
C ALA A 29 13.81 -5.14 6.32
N PHE A 30 13.37 -4.33 7.28
CA PHE A 30 13.42 -4.71 8.70
C PHE A 30 12.60 -5.97 9.00
N ILE A 31 11.39 -6.08 8.43
CA ILE A 31 10.58 -7.30 8.57
C ILE A 31 11.26 -8.51 7.92
N LYS A 32 11.89 -8.31 6.76
CA LYS A 32 12.63 -9.39 6.07
C LYS A 32 13.87 -9.83 6.84
N ALA A 33 14.52 -8.92 7.57
CA ALA A 33 15.71 -9.21 8.37
C ALA A 33 15.43 -10.11 9.60
N VAL A 34 14.16 -10.37 9.92
CA VAL A 34 13.74 -11.23 11.04
C VAL A 34 12.93 -12.44 10.56
N PRO A 35 13.52 -13.36 9.78
CA PRO A 35 12.81 -14.45 9.12
C PRO A 35 12.19 -15.45 10.12
N ASN A 36 12.76 -15.58 11.32
CA ASN A 36 12.28 -16.50 12.36
C ASN A 36 10.99 -16.01 13.03
N VAL A 37 10.72 -14.68 13.00
CA VAL A 37 9.54 -14.11 13.65
C VAL A 37 8.31 -14.34 12.78
N PRO A 38 7.21 -14.94 13.28
CA PRO A 38 5.98 -15.12 12.52
C PRO A 38 5.40 -13.83 11.97
N ALA A 39 4.78 -13.88 10.78
CA ALA A 39 4.21 -12.69 10.13
C ALA A 39 3.16 -11.97 11.00
N GLY A 40 2.37 -12.73 11.78
CA GLY A 40 1.38 -12.17 12.71
C GLY A 40 2.02 -11.37 13.85
N GLU A 41 3.14 -11.87 14.38
CA GLU A 41 3.91 -11.18 15.40
C GLU A 41 4.59 -9.92 14.84
N ALA A 42 5.20 -10.01 13.66
CA ALA A 42 5.74 -8.85 12.96
C ALA A 42 4.67 -7.78 12.69
N MET A 43 3.44 -8.22 12.34
CA MET A 43 2.27 -7.35 12.17
C MET A 43 1.89 -6.65 13.48
N PHE A 44 1.95 -7.36 14.62
CA PHE A 44 1.69 -6.80 15.93
C PHE A 44 2.66 -5.68 16.26
N PHE A 45 3.98 -5.96 16.23
CA PHE A 45 5.00 -4.95 16.51
C PHE A 45 4.88 -3.74 15.59
N ARG A 46 4.71 -3.98 14.29
CA ARG A 46 4.52 -2.91 13.31
C ARG A 46 3.32 -2.03 13.64
N SER A 47 2.23 -2.60 14.10
CA SER A 47 0.98 -1.85 14.35
C SER A 47 0.97 -1.16 15.70
N ILE A 48 1.42 -1.84 16.76
CA ILE A 48 1.46 -1.27 18.11
C ILE A 48 2.51 -0.15 18.22
N MET A 49 3.70 -0.33 17.63
CA MET A 49 4.76 0.68 17.66
C MET A 49 4.48 1.86 16.71
N ALA A 50 3.58 1.71 15.74
CA ALA A 50 3.10 2.84 14.95
C ALA A 50 2.17 3.77 15.76
N MET A 51 1.44 3.26 16.75
CA MET A 51 0.46 4.05 17.50
C MET A 51 1.07 5.25 18.24
N PRO A 52 2.20 5.14 18.98
CA PRO A 52 2.84 6.30 19.60
C PRO A 52 3.15 7.40 18.60
N ILE A 53 3.68 7.05 17.42
CA ILE A 53 4.01 8.03 16.37
C ILE A 53 2.74 8.74 15.87
N ILE A 54 1.66 8.00 15.66
CA ILE A 54 0.37 8.56 15.23
C ILE A 54 -0.22 9.47 16.29
N LEU A 55 -0.17 9.07 17.57
CA LEU A 55 -0.69 9.86 18.67
C LEU A 55 0.13 11.16 18.88
N ILE A 56 1.45 11.07 18.86
CA ILE A 56 2.33 12.25 18.94
C ILE A 56 2.02 13.21 17.79
N TRP A 57 1.88 12.70 16.58
CA TRP A 57 1.53 13.50 15.41
C TRP A 57 0.17 14.18 15.57
N LEU A 58 -0.85 13.49 16.09
CA LEU A 58 -2.18 14.04 16.38
C LEU A 58 -2.14 15.16 17.42
N ILE A 59 -1.38 14.96 18.49
CA ILE A 59 -1.20 15.98 19.54
C ILE A 59 -0.50 17.20 18.94
N TRP A 60 0.52 17.00 18.12
CA TRP A 60 1.25 18.09 17.49
C TRP A 60 0.40 18.89 16.49
N GLN A 61 -0.56 18.23 15.81
CA GLN A 61 -1.53 18.88 14.93
C GLN A 61 -2.66 19.60 15.70
N GLY A 62 -2.77 19.42 17.02
CA GLY A 62 -3.86 19.96 17.82
C GLY A 62 -5.20 19.26 17.56
N GLU A 63 -5.18 18.08 16.91
CA GLU A 63 -6.38 17.30 16.58
C GLU A 63 -6.78 16.28 17.67
N TRP A 64 -5.99 16.13 18.73
CA TRP A 64 -6.29 15.25 19.85
C TRP A 64 -7.34 15.85 20.80
N PRO A 65 -8.33 15.08 21.32
CA PRO A 65 -8.72 13.69 20.98
C PRO A 65 -9.73 13.61 19.81
N GLY A 66 -10.12 14.75 19.24
CA GLY A 66 -11.17 14.82 18.22
C GLY A 66 -10.83 14.06 16.93
N GLY A 67 -9.56 14.04 16.55
CA GLY A 67 -9.10 13.44 15.30
C GLY A 67 -9.25 11.92 15.20
N ILE A 68 -9.42 11.22 16.33
CA ILE A 68 -9.67 9.75 16.34
C ILE A 68 -11.16 9.38 16.38
N ARG A 69 -12.06 10.37 16.53
CA ARG A 69 -13.49 10.11 16.51
C ARG A 69 -13.92 9.59 15.14
N THR A 70 -14.83 8.64 15.13
CA THR A 70 -15.37 8.02 13.91
C THR A 70 -16.87 8.07 13.89
N ASN A 71 -17.44 8.19 12.69
CA ASN A 71 -18.88 8.09 12.45
C ASN A 71 -19.32 6.63 12.25
N SER A 72 -18.38 5.70 11.96
CA SER A 72 -18.70 4.29 11.70
C SER A 72 -17.58 3.35 12.09
N VAL A 73 -17.60 2.85 13.31
CA VAL A 73 -16.66 1.82 13.79
C VAL A 73 -16.68 0.57 12.90
N ARG A 74 -17.86 0.19 12.38
CA ARG A 74 -17.99 -0.98 11.49
C ARG A 74 -17.16 -0.82 10.22
N ASN A 75 -17.19 0.33 9.58
CA ASN A 75 -16.42 0.57 8.35
C ASN A 75 -14.91 0.53 8.62
N HIS A 76 -14.48 1.07 9.75
CA HIS A 76 -13.08 0.98 10.18
C HIS A 76 -12.66 -0.46 10.49
N ALA A 77 -13.53 -1.23 11.18
CA ALA A 77 -13.26 -2.64 11.48
C ALA A 77 -13.12 -3.47 10.20
N VAL A 78 -14.07 -3.38 9.26
CA VAL A 78 -14.02 -4.11 7.98
C VAL A 78 -12.77 -3.73 7.19
N ARG A 79 -12.52 -2.42 7.00
CA ARG A 79 -11.32 -1.92 6.33
C ARG A 79 -10.06 -2.37 7.05
N GLY A 80 -10.08 -2.32 8.38
CA GLY A 80 -8.96 -2.73 9.22
C GLY A 80 -8.64 -4.22 9.07
N LEU A 81 -9.63 -5.10 9.12
CA LEU A 81 -9.46 -6.54 8.96
C LEU A 81 -8.92 -6.89 7.55
N VAL A 82 -9.53 -6.32 6.50
CA VAL A 82 -9.05 -6.55 5.12
C VAL A 82 -7.61 -6.06 4.95
N GLY A 83 -7.29 -4.86 5.48
CA GLY A 83 -5.94 -4.32 5.42
C GLY A 83 -4.94 -5.10 6.28
N SER A 84 -5.38 -5.64 7.41
CA SER A 84 -4.55 -6.50 8.27
C SER A 84 -4.23 -7.83 7.59
N ALA A 85 -5.21 -8.45 6.95
CA ALA A 85 -5.00 -9.66 6.15
C ALA A 85 -4.04 -9.39 4.98
N ALA A 86 -4.21 -8.26 4.27
CA ALA A 86 -3.27 -7.84 3.23
C ALA A 86 -1.84 -7.70 3.78
N MET A 87 -1.68 -7.04 4.93
CA MET A 87 -0.38 -6.83 5.57
C MET A 87 0.25 -8.15 6.03
N GLY A 88 -0.52 -9.01 6.67
CA GLY A 88 -0.06 -10.32 7.15
C GLY A 88 0.43 -11.20 5.99
N LEU A 89 -0.35 -11.31 4.91
CA LEU A 89 0.07 -12.04 3.70
C LEU A 89 1.31 -11.42 3.05
N GLY A 90 1.40 -10.08 3.02
CA GLY A 90 2.57 -9.40 2.49
C GLY A 90 3.84 -9.64 3.30
N PHE A 91 3.73 -9.67 4.63
CA PHE A 91 4.86 -10.00 5.51
C PHE A 91 5.23 -11.48 5.46
N ALA A 92 4.23 -12.37 5.35
CA ALA A 92 4.49 -13.79 5.13
C ALA A 92 5.25 -14.02 3.82
N GLY A 93 4.85 -13.35 2.73
CA GLY A 93 5.52 -13.46 1.44
C GLY A 93 6.98 -12.98 1.43
N LEU A 94 7.33 -11.98 2.27
CA LEU A 94 8.71 -11.51 2.42
C LEU A 94 9.68 -12.59 2.96
N LYS A 95 9.15 -13.64 3.59
CA LYS A 95 9.96 -14.75 4.07
C LYS A 95 10.39 -15.73 2.98
N TYR A 96 9.62 -15.78 1.90
CA TYR A 96 9.79 -16.76 0.82
C TYR A 96 10.36 -16.16 -0.45
N LEU A 97 10.22 -14.85 -0.64
CA LEU A 97 10.62 -14.18 -1.87
C LEU A 97 11.64 -13.07 -1.62
N PRO A 98 12.50 -12.78 -2.62
CA PRO A 98 13.32 -11.58 -2.64
C PRO A 98 12.51 -10.29 -2.52
N LEU A 99 13.06 -9.29 -1.81
CA LEU A 99 12.40 -8.00 -1.60
C LEU A 99 11.99 -7.30 -2.90
N PRO A 100 12.83 -7.30 -3.97
CA PRO A 100 12.44 -6.74 -5.26
C PRO A 100 11.25 -7.46 -5.90
N GLU A 101 11.16 -8.80 -5.79
CA GLU A 101 10.06 -9.58 -6.35
C GLU A 101 8.74 -9.30 -5.61
N VAL A 102 8.77 -9.25 -4.28
CA VAL A 102 7.61 -8.85 -3.47
C VAL A 102 7.11 -7.46 -3.88
N THR A 103 8.03 -6.52 -4.07
CA THR A 103 7.68 -5.15 -4.48
C THR A 103 7.06 -5.13 -5.88
N ALA A 104 7.63 -5.88 -6.83
CA ALA A 104 7.13 -5.98 -8.19
C ALA A 104 5.72 -6.60 -8.27
N ILE A 105 5.47 -7.69 -7.53
CA ILE A 105 4.14 -8.32 -7.46
C ILE A 105 3.12 -7.36 -6.81
N ARG A 106 3.51 -6.60 -5.80
CA ARG A 106 2.64 -5.60 -5.16
C ARG A 106 2.18 -4.48 -6.09
N PHE A 107 2.90 -4.21 -7.18
CA PHE A 107 2.44 -3.28 -8.21
C PHE A 107 1.22 -3.79 -8.99
N ALA A 108 0.79 -5.04 -8.80
CA ALA A 108 -0.52 -5.50 -9.25
C ALA A 108 -1.69 -4.77 -8.55
N THR A 109 -1.48 -4.17 -7.37
CA THR A 109 -2.53 -3.48 -6.60
C THR A 109 -3.31 -2.44 -7.42
N PRO A 110 -2.69 -1.51 -8.18
CA PRO A 110 -3.43 -0.57 -9.02
C PRO A 110 -4.25 -1.25 -10.13
N VAL A 111 -3.71 -2.33 -10.69
CA VAL A 111 -4.40 -3.13 -11.74
C VAL A 111 -5.66 -3.77 -11.16
N VAL A 112 -5.52 -4.45 -10.01
CA VAL A 112 -6.64 -5.07 -9.28
C VAL A 112 -7.66 -4.02 -8.83
N MET A 113 -7.21 -2.84 -8.40
CA MET A 113 -8.09 -1.75 -7.98
C MET A 113 -9.01 -1.29 -9.13
N VAL A 114 -8.52 -1.22 -10.36
CA VAL A 114 -9.33 -0.88 -11.54
C VAL A 114 -10.39 -1.95 -11.81
N ILE A 115 -10.04 -3.22 -11.66
CA ILE A 115 -10.97 -4.34 -11.81
C ILE A 115 -12.06 -4.26 -10.72
N LEU A 116 -11.68 -4.08 -9.47
CA LEU A 116 -12.62 -3.97 -8.35
C LEU A 116 -13.54 -2.74 -8.48
N ALA A 117 -13.01 -1.61 -8.93
CA ALA A 117 -13.83 -0.42 -9.19
C ALA A 117 -14.88 -0.67 -10.28
N ALA A 118 -14.53 -1.38 -11.34
CA ALA A 118 -15.48 -1.76 -12.39
C ALA A 118 -16.57 -2.71 -11.87
N LEU A 119 -16.18 -3.73 -11.09
CA LEU A 119 -17.12 -4.73 -10.58
C LEU A 119 -18.03 -4.17 -9.46
N MET A 120 -17.48 -3.37 -8.54
CA MET A 120 -18.19 -2.88 -7.35
C MET A 120 -18.96 -1.59 -7.59
N LEU A 121 -18.44 -0.71 -8.45
CA LEU A 121 -19.01 0.61 -8.74
C LEU A 121 -19.73 0.67 -10.09
N GLY A 122 -19.74 -0.43 -10.87
CA GLY A 122 -20.36 -0.49 -12.18
C GLY A 122 -19.70 0.42 -13.22
N GLU A 123 -18.44 0.79 -13.03
CA GLU A 123 -17.70 1.63 -13.96
C GLU A 123 -17.46 0.88 -15.29
N ARG A 124 -17.81 1.49 -16.41
CA ARG A 124 -17.52 0.90 -17.74
C ARG A 124 -16.03 0.97 -18.04
N LEU A 125 -15.40 -0.18 -18.16
CA LEU A 125 -14.02 -0.28 -18.61
C LEU A 125 -13.94 0.04 -20.09
N ARG A 126 -13.20 1.06 -20.47
CA ARG A 126 -12.87 1.36 -21.87
C ARG A 126 -11.69 0.50 -22.31
N LEU A 127 -11.56 0.26 -23.63
CA LEU A 127 -10.52 -0.60 -24.22
C LEU A 127 -9.11 -0.30 -23.70
N ILE A 128 -8.75 0.98 -23.53
CA ILE A 128 -7.44 1.38 -23.01
C ILE A 128 -7.23 0.91 -21.56
N ARG A 129 -8.27 0.92 -20.70
CA ARG A 129 -8.17 0.37 -19.36
C ARG A 129 -8.06 -1.16 -19.37
N ILE A 130 -8.80 -1.81 -20.26
CA ILE A 130 -8.74 -3.27 -20.42
C ILE A 130 -7.36 -3.71 -20.90
N SER A 131 -6.79 -3.03 -21.91
CA SER A 131 -5.44 -3.36 -22.40
C SER A 131 -4.36 -3.12 -21.34
N ALA A 132 -4.44 -2.02 -20.57
CA ALA A 132 -3.51 -1.77 -19.48
C ALA A 132 -3.63 -2.83 -18.38
N VAL A 133 -4.86 -3.23 -17.99
CA VAL A 133 -5.08 -4.32 -17.04
C VAL A 133 -4.48 -5.63 -17.55
N ALA A 134 -4.73 -5.99 -18.82
CA ALA A 134 -4.17 -7.20 -19.43
C ALA A 134 -2.64 -7.17 -19.43
N THR A 135 -2.02 -6.04 -19.82
CA THR A 135 -0.56 -5.87 -19.79
C THR A 135 0.00 -6.03 -18.38
N GLY A 136 -0.65 -5.43 -17.37
CA GLY A 136 -0.25 -5.56 -15.97
C GLY A 136 -0.33 -7.00 -15.48
N LEU A 137 -1.41 -7.73 -15.80
CA LEU A 137 -1.55 -9.13 -15.44
C LEU A 137 -0.49 -10.02 -16.12
N VAL A 138 -0.19 -9.78 -17.41
CA VAL A 138 0.92 -10.47 -18.09
C VAL A 138 2.24 -10.20 -17.40
N GLY A 139 2.52 -8.95 -17.00
CA GLY A 139 3.72 -8.60 -16.24
C GLY A 139 3.82 -9.37 -14.92
N VAL A 140 2.73 -9.45 -14.16
CA VAL A 140 2.67 -10.24 -12.91
C VAL A 140 2.93 -11.73 -13.18
N LEU A 141 2.31 -12.29 -14.23
CA LEU A 141 2.53 -13.70 -14.62
C LEU A 141 3.98 -13.97 -14.97
N ILE A 142 4.65 -13.07 -15.70
CA ILE A 142 6.07 -13.20 -16.02
C ILE A 142 6.95 -13.21 -14.76
N ILE A 143 6.62 -12.39 -13.74
CA ILE A 143 7.35 -12.38 -12.46
C ILE A 143 7.16 -13.71 -11.71
N ILE A 144 5.93 -14.20 -11.67
CA ILE A 144 5.57 -15.38 -10.87
C ILE A 144 5.95 -16.68 -11.59
N TRP A 145 5.93 -16.70 -12.94
CA TRP A 145 6.14 -17.91 -13.73
C TRP A 145 7.38 -18.74 -13.35
N PRO A 146 8.58 -18.15 -13.15
CA PRO A 146 9.77 -18.93 -12.74
C PRO A 146 9.63 -19.59 -11.36
N ARG A 147 8.70 -19.09 -10.54
CA ARG A 147 8.44 -19.58 -9.17
C ARG A 147 7.35 -20.66 -9.11
N LEU A 148 6.57 -20.82 -10.20
CA LEU A 148 5.53 -21.85 -10.33
C LEU A 148 6.11 -23.18 -10.80
N SER A 149 7.34 -23.55 -10.44
CA SER A 149 7.87 -24.86 -10.74
C SER A 149 7.05 -25.93 -10.00
N PHE A 150 6.62 -26.95 -10.74
CA PHE A 150 5.75 -28.00 -10.26
C PHE A 150 6.52 -28.95 -9.31
N GLY A 151 6.43 -28.68 -7.99
CA GLY A 151 6.92 -29.54 -6.92
C GLY A 151 6.08 -29.31 -5.66
N LEU A 152 5.83 -30.37 -4.90
CA LEU A 152 4.99 -30.33 -3.69
C LEU A 152 5.57 -29.45 -2.56
N ASP A 153 6.85 -29.08 -2.64
CA ASP A 153 7.58 -28.29 -1.64
C ASP A 153 7.97 -26.89 -2.14
N ASN A 154 7.21 -26.30 -3.07
CA ASN A 154 7.56 -24.99 -3.64
C ASN A 154 7.15 -23.84 -2.74
N THR A 155 8.00 -23.52 -1.76
CA THR A 155 7.80 -22.40 -0.80
C THR A 155 7.80 -21.03 -1.50
N GLU A 156 8.51 -20.88 -2.62
CA GLU A 156 8.54 -19.64 -3.39
C GLU A 156 7.19 -19.38 -4.10
N ALA A 157 6.56 -20.42 -4.66
CA ALA A 157 5.23 -20.32 -5.23
C ALA A 157 4.20 -19.91 -4.17
N LEU A 158 4.29 -20.48 -2.97
CA LEU A 158 3.45 -20.08 -1.83
C LEU A 158 3.65 -18.60 -1.50
N GLY A 159 4.92 -18.14 -1.44
CA GLY A 159 5.25 -16.73 -1.24
C GLY A 159 4.64 -15.82 -2.29
N ALA A 160 4.73 -16.20 -3.58
CA ALA A 160 4.16 -15.43 -4.69
C ALA A 160 2.63 -15.32 -4.61
N ILE A 161 1.96 -16.42 -4.27
CA ILE A 161 0.49 -16.43 -4.06
C ILE A 161 0.10 -15.56 -2.87
N MET A 162 0.85 -15.61 -1.75
CA MET A 162 0.62 -14.76 -0.59
C MET A 162 0.76 -13.28 -0.93
N VAL A 163 1.82 -12.89 -1.67
CA VAL A 163 2.03 -11.49 -2.06
C VAL A 163 0.96 -11.02 -3.05
N LEU A 164 0.55 -11.87 -4.01
CA LEU A 164 -0.53 -11.54 -4.93
C LEU A 164 -1.86 -11.39 -4.18
N GLY A 165 -2.18 -12.29 -3.26
CA GLY A 165 -3.33 -12.19 -2.36
C GLY A 165 -3.29 -10.90 -1.51
N SER A 166 -2.10 -10.54 -1.00
CA SER A 166 -1.85 -9.27 -0.33
C SER A 166 -2.19 -8.08 -1.23
N ALA A 167 -1.76 -8.08 -2.49
CA ALA A 167 -2.05 -7.01 -3.45
C ALA A 167 -3.55 -6.88 -3.75
N CYS A 168 -4.26 -8.00 -3.88
CA CYS A 168 -5.72 -8.01 -4.06
C CYS A 168 -6.46 -7.43 -2.86
N LEU A 169 -6.11 -7.87 -1.64
CA LEU A 169 -6.73 -7.35 -0.42
C LEU A 169 -6.34 -5.89 -0.15
N ALA A 170 -5.12 -5.49 -0.48
CA ALA A 170 -4.70 -4.08 -0.39
C ALA A 170 -5.51 -3.19 -1.35
N ALA A 171 -5.77 -3.64 -2.57
CA ALA A 171 -6.65 -2.96 -3.51
C ALA A 171 -8.07 -2.79 -2.95
N LEU A 172 -8.63 -3.85 -2.38
CA LEU A 172 -9.94 -3.81 -1.73
C LEU A 172 -9.96 -2.85 -0.53
N ALA A 173 -8.93 -2.89 0.33
CA ALA A 173 -8.79 -1.96 1.45
C ALA A 173 -8.74 -0.50 0.98
N GLN A 174 -8.07 -0.22 -0.15
CA GLN A 174 -8.02 1.13 -0.74
C GLN A 174 -9.38 1.59 -1.27
N VAL A 175 -10.19 0.69 -1.84
CA VAL A 175 -11.58 1.01 -2.24
C VAL A 175 -12.40 1.41 -1.02
N PHE A 176 -12.28 0.70 0.11
CA PHE A 176 -12.94 1.10 1.37
C PHE A 176 -12.45 2.46 1.88
N VAL A 177 -11.14 2.72 1.87
CA VAL A 177 -10.58 4.03 2.25
C VAL A 177 -11.17 5.14 1.39
N LYS A 178 -11.26 4.94 0.07
CA LYS A 178 -11.87 5.91 -0.86
C LYS A 178 -13.34 6.17 -0.51
N GLY A 179 -14.10 5.13 -0.16
CA GLY A 179 -15.49 5.28 0.28
C GLY A 179 -15.65 6.04 1.61
N MET A 180 -14.65 5.98 2.51
CA MET A 180 -14.67 6.66 3.81
C MET A 180 -14.07 8.07 3.78
N SER A 181 -13.30 8.43 2.75
CA SER A 181 -12.51 9.68 2.72
C SER A 181 -13.34 10.97 2.77
N GLY A 182 -14.65 10.90 2.46
CA GLY A 182 -15.57 12.03 2.57
C GLY A 182 -16.21 12.22 3.94
N SER A 183 -16.20 11.19 4.80
CA SER A 183 -16.90 11.19 6.10
C SER A 183 -15.97 11.05 7.30
N GLU A 184 -14.74 10.59 7.10
CA GLU A 184 -13.77 10.28 8.15
C GLU A 184 -12.50 11.11 8.01
N THR A 185 -11.89 11.45 9.16
CA THR A 185 -10.58 12.11 9.16
C THR A 185 -9.49 11.10 8.78
N THR A 186 -8.43 11.61 8.18
CA THR A 186 -7.25 10.78 7.89
C THR A 186 -6.65 10.15 9.14
N ALA A 187 -6.64 10.91 10.23
CA ALA A 187 -6.14 10.47 11.52
C ALA A 187 -6.96 9.31 12.08
N ALA A 188 -8.30 9.38 12.00
CA ALA A 188 -9.16 8.27 12.38
C ALA A 188 -8.88 7.02 11.54
N ILE A 189 -8.77 7.15 10.21
CA ILE A 189 -8.49 6.01 9.33
C ILE A 189 -7.17 5.31 9.72
N VAL A 190 -6.12 6.07 9.99
CA VAL A 190 -4.79 5.51 10.33
C VAL A 190 -4.80 4.90 11.74
N PHE A 191 -5.37 5.60 12.72
CA PHE A 191 -5.47 5.12 14.10
C PHE A 191 -6.28 3.82 14.20
N TRP A 192 -7.50 3.81 13.67
CA TRP A 192 -8.36 2.63 13.72
C TRP A 192 -7.78 1.46 12.94
N PHE A 193 -7.06 1.71 11.85
CA PHE A 193 -6.33 0.66 11.16
C PHE A 193 -5.24 0.05 12.04
N SER A 194 -4.40 0.86 12.68
CA SER A 194 -3.34 0.36 13.55
C SER A 194 -3.93 -0.40 14.74
N LEU A 195 -5.00 0.11 15.33
CA LEU A 195 -5.70 -0.57 16.43
C LEU A 195 -6.28 -1.93 15.98
N THR A 196 -7.02 -1.94 14.87
CA THR A 196 -7.61 -3.19 14.34
C THR A 196 -6.52 -4.20 13.97
N SER A 197 -5.41 -3.74 13.35
CA SER A 197 -4.30 -4.62 13.00
C SER A 197 -3.59 -5.18 14.23
N THR A 198 -3.43 -4.38 15.28
CA THR A 198 -2.88 -4.86 16.56
C THR A 198 -3.78 -5.94 17.17
N LEU A 199 -5.09 -5.70 17.22
CA LEU A 199 -6.05 -6.67 17.78
C LEU A 199 -6.13 -7.94 16.91
N ALA A 200 -6.16 -7.79 15.58
CA ALA A 200 -6.20 -8.92 14.66
C ALA A 200 -4.92 -9.77 14.74
N SER A 201 -3.76 -9.15 14.93
CA SER A 201 -2.51 -9.88 15.08
C SER A 201 -2.46 -10.72 16.35
N LEU A 202 -3.09 -10.29 17.44
CA LEU A 202 -3.19 -11.08 18.68
C LEU A 202 -3.90 -12.42 18.46
N LEU A 203 -4.81 -12.53 17.50
CA LEU A 203 -5.44 -13.80 17.13
C LEU A 203 -4.43 -14.82 16.57
N THR A 204 -3.24 -14.38 16.18
CA THR A 204 -2.18 -15.25 15.68
C THR A 204 -1.25 -15.79 16.77
N VAL A 205 -1.41 -15.36 18.02
CA VAL A 205 -0.59 -15.85 19.17
C VAL A 205 -0.61 -17.37 19.30
N PRO A 206 -1.75 -18.08 19.18
CA PRO A 206 -1.79 -19.54 19.30
C PRO A 206 -1.04 -20.28 18.18
N PHE A 207 -0.69 -19.59 17.10
CA PHE A 207 0.02 -20.18 15.95
C PHE A 207 1.54 -20.14 16.08
N GLY A 208 2.06 -19.95 17.31
CA GLY A 208 3.47 -20.13 17.61
C GLY A 208 4.28 -18.85 17.47
N TRP A 209 3.90 -17.78 18.19
CA TRP A 209 4.78 -16.63 18.37
C TRP A 209 6.08 -17.07 19.05
N VAL A 210 7.18 -16.43 18.69
CA VAL A 210 8.48 -16.66 19.28
C VAL A 210 8.87 -15.45 20.14
N TRP A 211 9.73 -15.66 21.14
CA TRP A 211 10.28 -14.55 21.89
C TRP A 211 11.45 -13.97 21.09
N PRO A 212 11.34 -12.76 20.50
CA PRO A 212 12.41 -12.22 19.68
C PRO A 212 13.65 -11.92 20.52
N ASN A 213 14.82 -12.21 19.97
CA ASN A 213 16.05 -11.79 20.59
C ASN A 213 16.20 -10.25 20.52
N PRO A 214 17.12 -9.61 21.29
CA PRO A 214 17.24 -8.15 21.34
C PRO A 214 17.47 -7.50 19.95
N GLY A 215 18.18 -8.15 19.05
CA GLY A 215 18.41 -7.68 17.68
C GLY A 215 17.13 -7.74 16.84
N GLU A 216 16.42 -8.87 16.88
CA GLU A 216 15.13 -9.03 16.23
C GLU A 216 14.09 -8.04 16.77
N ALA A 217 14.05 -7.86 18.10
CA ALA A 217 13.17 -6.88 18.73
C ALA A 217 13.47 -5.46 18.26
N ALA A 218 14.73 -5.08 18.09
CA ALA A 218 15.12 -3.77 17.56
C ALA A 218 14.61 -3.56 16.13
N PHE A 219 14.73 -4.57 15.25
CA PHE A 219 14.17 -4.50 13.90
C PHE A 219 12.65 -4.41 13.89
N LEU A 220 11.95 -5.16 14.75
CA LEU A 220 10.50 -5.14 14.85
C LEU A 220 9.97 -3.78 15.35
N VAL A 221 10.60 -3.24 16.40
CA VAL A 221 10.28 -1.92 16.93
C VAL A 221 10.59 -0.87 15.87
N GLY A 222 11.76 -0.93 15.24
CA GLY A 222 12.15 -0.06 14.13
C GLY A 222 11.14 -0.11 12.99
N ALA A 223 10.70 -1.30 12.57
CA ALA A 223 9.68 -1.48 11.54
C ALA A 223 8.35 -0.78 11.92
N GLY A 224 7.95 -0.84 13.18
CA GLY A 224 6.75 -0.17 13.67
C GLY A 224 6.86 1.36 13.65
N LEU A 225 7.96 1.90 14.19
CA LEU A 225 8.21 3.34 14.21
C LEU A 225 8.30 3.91 12.78
N VAL A 226 9.14 3.28 11.94
CA VAL A 226 9.33 3.65 10.53
C VAL A 226 8.02 3.49 9.75
N GLY A 227 7.27 2.41 9.99
CA GLY A 227 5.97 2.19 9.38
C GLY A 227 4.91 3.21 9.77
N GLY A 228 4.91 3.68 11.03
CA GLY A 228 4.07 4.78 11.51
C GLY A 228 4.39 6.10 10.80
N MET A 229 5.67 6.44 10.69
CA MET A 229 6.12 7.61 9.93
C MET A 229 5.71 7.52 8.45
N GLY A 230 5.93 6.36 7.81
CA GLY A 230 5.53 6.13 6.43
C GLY A 230 4.04 6.34 6.21
N GLN A 231 3.22 5.90 7.16
CA GLN A 231 1.77 6.07 7.10
C GLN A 231 1.36 7.55 7.17
N ILE A 232 1.99 8.34 8.03
CA ILE A 232 1.76 9.79 8.15
C ILE A 232 2.16 10.50 6.85
N LEU A 233 3.37 10.20 6.34
CA LEU A 233 3.90 10.78 5.10
C LEU A 233 3.00 10.48 3.90
N LEU A 234 2.60 9.21 3.74
CA LEU A 234 1.69 8.77 2.68
C LEU A 234 0.36 9.51 2.74
N THR A 235 -0.21 9.56 3.92
CA THR A 235 -1.51 10.20 4.12
C THR A 235 -1.44 11.71 3.88
N SER A 236 -0.38 12.36 4.34
CA SER A 236 -0.15 13.79 4.12
C SER A 236 0.10 14.10 2.65
N SER A 237 0.73 13.20 1.88
CA SER A 237 0.92 13.38 0.45
C SER A 237 -0.40 13.44 -0.31
N TYR A 238 -1.37 12.57 0.01
CA TYR A 238 -2.71 12.57 -0.59
C TYR A 238 -3.56 13.79 -0.26
N ARG A 239 -3.23 14.52 0.81
CA ARG A 239 -3.87 15.81 1.13
C ARG A 239 -3.34 16.98 0.27
N LEU A 240 -2.13 16.87 -0.26
CA LEU A 240 -1.44 17.94 -0.99
C LEU A 240 -1.50 17.77 -2.50
N ALA A 241 -1.76 16.56 -3.00
CA ALA A 241 -1.83 16.27 -4.43
C ALA A 241 -2.76 15.11 -4.73
N ASP A 242 -3.35 15.11 -5.92
CA ASP A 242 -4.22 14.05 -6.40
C ASP A 242 -3.47 12.72 -6.55
N ALA A 243 -4.15 11.61 -6.25
CA ALA A 243 -3.59 10.27 -6.38
C ALA A 243 -2.96 9.99 -7.75
N GLY A 244 -3.58 10.50 -8.83
CA GLY A 244 -3.04 10.40 -10.18
C GLY A 244 -1.73 11.18 -10.39
N VAL A 245 -1.43 12.23 -9.61
CA VAL A 245 -0.13 12.93 -9.63
C VAL A 245 0.91 12.10 -8.89
N LEU A 246 0.53 11.47 -7.78
CA LEU A 246 1.42 10.79 -6.86
C LEU A 246 1.78 9.37 -7.31
N ALA A 247 0.87 8.68 -8.01
CA ALA A 247 1.01 7.28 -8.36
C ALA A 247 2.34 6.92 -9.07
N PRO A 248 2.88 7.69 -10.05
CA PRO A 248 4.15 7.36 -10.68
C PRO A 248 5.33 7.32 -9.69
N PHE A 249 5.25 8.10 -8.60
CA PHE A 249 6.33 8.19 -7.62
C PHE A 249 6.34 7.01 -6.64
N THR A 250 5.27 6.22 -6.59
CA THR A 250 5.26 4.97 -5.83
C THR A 250 6.24 3.94 -6.40
N TYR A 251 6.54 4.01 -7.70
CA TYR A 251 7.49 3.11 -8.35
C TYR A 251 8.96 3.32 -7.91
N VAL A 252 9.26 4.42 -7.22
CA VAL A 252 10.56 4.64 -6.58
C VAL A 252 10.86 3.54 -5.54
N SER A 253 9.83 2.93 -4.96
CA SER A 253 10.00 1.76 -4.07
C SER A 253 10.70 0.59 -4.76
N MET A 254 10.55 0.44 -6.09
CA MET A 254 11.25 -0.59 -6.85
C MET A 254 12.77 -0.36 -6.85
N LEU A 255 13.19 0.88 -7.06
CA LEU A 255 14.62 1.22 -7.02
C LEU A 255 15.21 0.91 -5.65
N TRP A 256 14.52 1.33 -4.58
CA TRP A 256 14.96 1.04 -3.22
C TRP A 256 14.92 -0.44 -2.89
N SER A 257 13.93 -1.19 -3.34
CA SER A 257 13.87 -2.63 -3.07
C SER A 257 14.99 -3.40 -3.77
N VAL A 258 15.40 -2.99 -4.98
CA VAL A 258 16.56 -3.56 -5.68
C VAL A 258 17.85 -3.19 -4.96
N VAL A 259 18.03 -1.93 -4.59
CA VAL A 259 19.25 -1.47 -3.89
C VAL A 259 19.39 -2.14 -2.52
N ILE A 260 18.33 -2.14 -1.72
CA ILE A 260 18.34 -2.75 -0.38
C ILE A 260 18.47 -4.29 -0.49
N GLY A 261 17.74 -4.91 -1.43
CA GLY A 261 17.81 -6.34 -1.69
C GLY A 261 19.22 -6.79 -2.04
N TYR A 262 19.89 -6.05 -2.92
CA TYR A 262 21.25 -6.34 -3.31
C TYR A 262 22.28 -6.12 -2.19
N ILE A 263 22.22 -4.95 -1.51
CA ILE A 263 23.24 -4.58 -0.51
C ILE A 263 23.07 -5.35 0.81
N TRP A 264 21.83 -5.62 1.22
CA TRP A 264 21.53 -6.15 2.56
C TRP A 264 21.20 -7.64 2.59
N PHE A 265 20.70 -8.16 1.46
CA PHE A 265 20.23 -9.54 1.37
C PHE A 265 20.92 -10.35 0.26
N ASP A 266 21.91 -9.79 -0.45
CA ASP A 266 22.59 -10.41 -1.59
C ASP A 266 21.63 -10.86 -2.71
N GLU A 267 20.48 -10.18 -2.84
CA GLU A 267 19.41 -10.52 -3.79
C GLU A 267 19.68 -9.89 -5.15
N VAL A 268 20.03 -10.70 -6.13
CA VAL A 268 20.22 -10.23 -7.52
C VAL A 268 18.88 -10.30 -8.26
N PRO A 269 18.37 -9.18 -8.81
CA PRO A 269 17.13 -9.20 -9.56
C PRO A 269 17.27 -10.03 -10.84
N THR A 270 16.30 -10.92 -11.08
CA THR A 270 16.27 -11.76 -12.27
C THR A 270 15.75 -11.00 -13.48
N LEU A 271 16.17 -11.39 -14.71
CA LEU A 271 15.66 -10.77 -15.93
C LEU A 271 14.13 -10.88 -16.07
N PRO A 272 13.48 -12.04 -15.82
CA PRO A 272 12.02 -12.13 -15.84
C PRO A 272 11.36 -11.15 -14.88
N MET A 273 11.92 -10.98 -13.66
CA MET A 273 11.41 -10.03 -12.68
C MET A 273 11.51 -8.59 -13.17
N LEU A 274 12.66 -8.17 -13.72
CA LEU A 274 12.84 -6.81 -14.24
C LEU A 274 11.90 -6.53 -15.42
N PHE A 275 11.75 -7.48 -16.34
CA PHE A 275 10.87 -7.34 -17.50
C PHE A 275 9.39 -7.31 -17.09
N GLY A 276 8.96 -8.21 -16.23
CA GLY A 276 7.61 -8.23 -15.70
C GLY A 276 7.27 -6.97 -14.90
N ALA A 277 8.21 -6.48 -14.06
CA ALA A 277 8.06 -5.24 -13.32
C ALA A 277 7.91 -4.03 -14.26
N ALA A 278 8.70 -3.96 -15.34
CA ALA A 278 8.57 -2.89 -16.33
C ALA A 278 7.17 -2.88 -16.98
N LEU A 279 6.61 -4.06 -17.31
CA LEU A 279 5.26 -4.16 -17.86
C LEU A 279 4.19 -3.71 -16.87
N VAL A 280 4.30 -4.10 -15.59
CA VAL A 280 3.34 -3.70 -14.54
C VAL A 280 3.41 -2.19 -14.30
N ILE A 281 4.62 -1.61 -14.27
CA ILE A 281 4.83 -0.17 -14.14
C ILE A 281 4.21 0.58 -15.32
N LEU A 282 4.49 0.14 -16.55
CA LEU A 282 3.90 0.73 -17.77
C LEU A 282 2.37 0.67 -17.74
N ALA A 283 1.79 -0.46 -17.38
CA ALA A 283 0.35 -0.62 -17.22
C ALA A 283 -0.23 0.37 -16.20
N GLY A 284 0.40 0.48 -15.03
CA GLY A 284 0.01 1.43 -13.99
C GLY A 284 0.10 2.88 -14.44
N VAL A 285 1.17 3.27 -15.13
CA VAL A 285 1.34 4.62 -15.69
C VAL A 285 0.26 4.93 -16.73
N VAL A 286 -0.05 4.00 -17.64
CA VAL A 286 -1.12 4.17 -18.64
C VAL A 286 -2.48 4.39 -17.97
N ILE A 287 -2.81 3.61 -16.93
CA ILE A 287 -4.04 3.77 -16.14
C ILE A 287 -4.11 5.19 -15.56
N VAL A 288 -3.07 5.63 -14.89
CA VAL A 288 -2.99 6.94 -14.23
C VAL A 288 -3.10 8.10 -15.22
N LEU A 289 -2.36 8.04 -16.33
CA LEU A 289 -2.41 9.09 -17.37
C LEU A 289 -3.83 9.19 -17.95
N ARG A 290 -4.48 8.06 -18.16
CA ARG A 290 -5.85 8.02 -18.68
C ARG A 290 -6.87 8.59 -17.72
N GLU A 291 -6.75 8.31 -16.42
CA GLU A 291 -7.63 8.89 -15.40
C GLU A 291 -7.50 10.41 -15.31
N ARG A 292 -6.28 10.93 -15.41
CA ARG A 292 -6.04 12.39 -15.50
C ARG A 292 -6.73 13.01 -16.69
N GLN A 293 -6.62 12.43 -17.89
CA GLN A 293 -7.28 12.94 -19.09
C GLN A 293 -8.81 12.97 -18.95
N LEU A 294 -9.40 11.94 -18.35
CA LEU A 294 -10.85 11.88 -18.13
C LEU A 294 -11.32 12.88 -17.09
N GLY A 295 -10.59 13.08 -16.00
CA GLY A 295 -10.88 14.09 -14.98
C GLY A 295 -10.78 15.51 -15.52
N SER A 296 -9.75 15.82 -16.30
CA SER A 296 -9.58 17.12 -16.98
C SER A 296 -10.74 17.42 -17.94
N ASN A 297 -11.15 16.46 -18.75
CA ASN A 297 -12.24 16.62 -19.71
C ASN A 297 -13.61 16.81 -19.01
N ALA A 298 -13.86 16.17 -17.88
CA ALA A 298 -15.07 16.34 -17.09
C ALA A 298 -15.16 17.76 -16.49
N THR A 299 -14.04 18.29 -16.00
CA THR A 299 -13.93 19.64 -15.45
C THR A 299 -14.11 20.71 -16.55
N ALA A 300 -13.51 20.49 -17.72
CA ALA A 300 -13.67 21.38 -18.87
C ALA A 300 -15.15 21.42 -19.35
N ARG A 301 -15.82 20.26 -19.43
CA ARG A 301 -17.25 20.19 -19.80
C ARG A 301 -18.15 20.91 -18.80
N ARG A 302 -17.90 20.80 -17.48
CA ARG A 302 -18.65 21.54 -16.45
C ARG A 302 -18.46 23.05 -16.58
N LYS A 303 -17.24 23.52 -16.87
CA LYS A 303 -16.97 24.97 -17.08
C LYS A 303 -17.68 25.52 -18.32
N VAL A 304 -17.73 24.74 -19.40
CA VAL A 304 -18.44 25.15 -20.65
C VAL A 304 -19.95 25.20 -20.42
N SER A 305 -20.53 24.18 -19.74
CA SER A 305 -21.95 24.16 -19.40
C SER A 305 -22.38 25.30 -18.47
N ALA A 306 -21.52 25.69 -17.51
CA ALA A 306 -21.79 26.81 -16.62
C ALA A 306 -21.70 28.18 -17.30
N LYS A 307 -20.88 28.31 -18.36
CA LYS A 307 -20.80 29.54 -19.17
C LYS A 307 -21.92 29.69 -20.20
N GLY A 308 -22.58 28.61 -20.61
CA GLY A 308 -23.71 28.63 -21.55
C GLY A 308 -25.06 28.91 -20.90
N LEU A 309 -25.10 29.09 -19.57
CA LEU A 309 -26.30 29.41 -18.79
C LEU A 309 -26.31 30.89 -18.30
N GLN A 310 -25.36 31.74 -18.73
CA GLN A 310 -25.31 33.17 -18.59
C GLN A 310 -25.55 33.86 -19.94
#